data_77d249d0f2bd1336240624391fbef43b
#
_entry.id   77d249d0f2bd1336240624391fbef43b
#
_cell.length_a   1.000
_cell.length_b   1.000
_cell.length_c   1.000
_cell.angle_alpha   90.00
_cell.angle_beta   90.00
_cell.angle_gamma   90.00
#
_symmetry.space_group_name_H-M   'P 1'
#
loop_
_entity.id
_entity.type
_entity.pdbx_description
1 polymer ?
#
loop_
_entity_poly.entity_id
_entity_poly.type
_entity_poly.pdbx_seq_one_letter_code
_entity_poly.pdbx_strand_id
1 'polypeptide(L)'
;MSHGPQLMLEPEHWNLLRMREFEKLPAKPELESETDEVKRQKWHHCMDAIAKLRQKLEALRPDVTIVIGDDQHENILDDNTPPFTIFIGDEAEATTSLRYLNQAKSDNRTRYDIDSKLAKGLLADLMDNGFDPAYSKMTRYEGGLGHAFARVLKFLIPDADSRVVPIMVNTYFPPAPSAKRCVQFGRALAEAIRRDPGTQRIVIVGSGGLSHTKIDERLDAEFLDLVKRNDLESMAAMPSALFVEGTSEILNWIATAAAADDAGEIIDYQPLYRSKTGVGCAMGFAYWNLQ
;
A
#
# COMPACT_ATOMS: atom_id res chain seq x y z
N MET A 1 -0.39 5.47 1.18
CA MET A 1 0.98 5.77 1.67
C MET A 1 1.94 4.64 1.37
N SER A 2 3.18 4.94 1.15
CA SER A 2 4.24 3.94 1.02
C SER A 2 4.56 3.24 2.34
N HIS A 3 4.98 1.97 2.24
CA HIS A 3 5.24 1.10 3.40
C HIS A 3 6.56 0.30 3.30
N GLY A 4 7.47 0.72 2.44
CA GLY A 4 8.73 0.00 2.21
C GLY A 4 9.48 -0.38 3.50
N PRO A 5 10.26 -1.47 3.49
CA PRO A 5 10.94 -1.96 4.70
C PRO A 5 11.95 -0.97 5.28
N GLN A 6 12.41 -0.01 4.48
CA GLN A 6 13.29 1.07 4.95
C GLN A 6 12.64 1.93 6.04
N LEU A 7 11.32 2.06 6.05
CA LEU A 7 10.60 2.82 7.08
C LEU A 7 10.59 2.12 8.44
N MET A 8 10.83 0.81 8.44
CA MET A 8 10.86 -0.01 9.67
C MET A 8 12.24 -0.06 10.32
N LEU A 9 13.26 0.50 9.69
CA LEU A 9 14.65 0.48 10.13
C LEU A 9 15.26 1.87 9.98
N GLU A 10 16.14 2.21 10.89
CA GLU A 10 16.99 3.39 10.69
C GLU A 10 17.99 3.17 9.55
N PRO A 11 18.43 4.24 8.86
CA PRO A 11 19.26 4.15 7.65
C PRO A 11 20.54 3.35 7.81
N GLU A 12 21.14 3.35 9.00
CA GLU A 12 22.35 2.59 9.34
C GLU A 12 22.16 1.07 9.17
N HIS A 13 20.92 0.61 9.22
CA HIS A 13 20.57 -0.80 9.12
C HIS A 13 20.03 -1.20 7.73
N TRP A 14 19.94 -0.27 6.77
CA TRP A 14 19.39 -0.59 5.44
C TRP A 14 20.23 -1.59 4.65
N ASN A 15 21.52 -1.73 4.99
CA ASN A 15 22.38 -2.78 4.46
C ASN A 15 21.87 -4.19 4.79
N LEU A 16 21.04 -4.36 5.83
CA LEU A 16 20.41 -5.62 6.17
C LEU A 16 19.29 -6.00 5.20
N LEU A 17 18.72 -5.00 4.47
CA LEU A 17 17.68 -5.17 3.48
C LEU A 17 18.26 -5.56 2.10
N ARG A 18 19.21 -6.47 2.06
CA ARG A 18 19.96 -6.82 0.85
C ARG A 18 19.09 -7.44 -0.22
N MET A 19 19.25 -6.95 -1.46
CA MET A 19 18.76 -7.58 -2.68
C MET A 19 19.97 -8.00 -3.51
N ARG A 20 20.50 -9.18 -3.23
CA ARG A 20 21.78 -9.70 -3.77
C ARG A 20 21.88 -9.67 -5.29
N GLU A 21 20.73 -9.78 -5.97
CA GLU A 21 20.67 -9.80 -7.43
C GLU A 21 21.08 -8.46 -8.05
N PHE A 22 20.83 -7.36 -7.33
CA PHE A 22 21.11 -6.00 -7.78
C PHE A 22 22.40 -5.41 -7.20
N GLU A 23 23.06 -6.10 -6.26
CA GLU A 23 24.35 -5.65 -5.70
C GLU A 23 25.49 -5.64 -6.76
N LYS A 24 25.29 -6.37 -7.86
CA LYS A 24 26.27 -6.45 -8.96
C LYS A 24 26.11 -5.37 -10.02
N LEU A 25 25.08 -4.54 -9.94
CA LEU A 25 24.89 -3.45 -10.87
C LEU A 25 25.95 -2.36 -10.65
N PRO A 26 26.39 -1.66 -11.72
CA PRO A 26 27.34 -0.57 -11.56
C PRO A 26 26.73 0.55 -10.72
N ALA A 27 27.58 1.19 -9.93
CA ALA A 27 27.19 2.39 -9.19
C ALA A 27 26.83 3.52 -10.17
N LYS A 28 25.83 4.30 -9.81
CA LYS A 28 25.37 5.47 -10.57
C LYS A 28 26.08 6.71 -10.05
N PRO A 29 26.78 7.48 -10.88
CA PRO A 29 27.51 8.68 -10.44
C PRO A 29 26.61 9.71 -9.74
N GLU A 30 25.36 9.86 -10.18
CA GLU A 30 24.38 10.77 -9.58
C GLU A 30 24.02 10.42 -8.14
N LEU A 31 24.29 9.18 -7.70
CA LEU A 31 24.04 8.75 -6.32
C LEU A 31 25.27 8.82 -5.40
N GLU A 32 26.35 9.44 -5.83
CA GLU A 32 27.51 9.70 -4.97
C GLU A 32 27.17 10.61 -3.78
N SER A 33 26.20 11.50 -3.95
CA SER A 33 25.69 12.39 -2.90
C SER A 33 24.77 11.70 -1.89
N GLU A 34 24.33 10.46 -2.12
CA GLU A 34 23.49 9.69 -1.20
C GLU A 34 24.31 9.17 -0.01
N THR A 35 24.76 10.11 0.83
CA THR A 35 25.47 9.81 2.08
C THR A 35 24.50 9.28 3.14
N ASP A 36 25.03 8.71 4.22
CA ASP A 36 24.18 8.23 5.33
C ASP A 36 23.44 9.38 6.01
N GLU A 37 24.01 10.60 6.01
CA GLU A 37 23.33 11.79 6.50
C GLU A 37 22.13 12.17 5.61
N VAL A 38 22.29 12.14 4.28
CA VAL A 38 21.19 12.41 3.33
C VAL A 38 20.09 11.35 3.48
N LYS A 39 20.45 10.08 3.63
CA LYS A 39 19.47 8.99 3.87
C LYS A 39 18.70 9.21 5.17
N ARG A 40 19.40 9.65 6.25
CA ARG A 40 18.76 9.95 7.54
C ARG A 40 17.78 11.11 7.42
N GLN A 41 18.13 12.18 6.73
CA GLN A 41 17.24 13.32 6.48
C GLN A 41 15.99 12.86 5.70
N LYS A 42 16.14 12.11 4.61
CA LYS A 42 15.03 11.56 3.83
C LYS A 42 14.14 10.65 4.68
N TRP A 43 14.73 9.82 5.52
CA TRP A 43 13.98 8.94 6.44
C TRP A 43 13.16 9.76 7.44
N HIS A 44 13.72 10.81 8.03
CA HIS A 44 12.99 11.72 8.92
C HIS A 44 11.82 12.39 8.19
N HIS A 45 12.00 12.88 6.97
CA HIS A 45 10.91 13.42 6.17
C HIS A 45 9.78 12.41 5.98
N CYS A 46 10.11 11.14 5.69
CA CYS A 46 9.10 10.09 5.61
C CYS A 46 8.34 9.91 6.95
N MET A 47 9.06 9.87 8.07
CA MET A 47 8.44 9.72 9.39
C MET A 47 7.55 10.90 9.75
N ASP A 48 7.93 12.12 9.39
CA ASP A 48 7.13 13.33 9.56
C ASP A 48 5.86 13.28 8.68
N ALA A 49 5.98 12.79 7.44
CA ALA A 49 4.83 12.60 6.56
C ALA A 49 3.84 11.55 7.10
N ILE A 50 4.37 10.46 7.65
CA ILE A 50 3.56 9.42 8.34
C ILE A 50 2.84 10.02 9.55
N ALA A 51 3.56 10.79 10.37
CA ALA A 51 2.97 11.45 11.54
C ALA A 51 1.82 12.40 11.15
N LYS A 52 1.97 13.16 10.05
CA LYS A 52 0.90 14.01 9.51
C LYS A 52 -0.30 13.21 9.04
N LEU A 53 -0.09 12.08 8.32
CA LEU A 53 -1.20 11.20 7.91
C LEU A 53 -1.92 10.60 9.11
N ARG A 54 -1.16 10.12 10.10
CA ARG A 54 -1.72 9.59 11.34
C ARG A 54 -2.57 10.64 12.06
N GLN A 55 -2.05 11.85 12.24
CA GLN A 55 -2.78 12.96 12.88
C GLN A 55 -4.10 13.28 12.14
N LYS A 56 -4.08 13.28 10.80
CA LYS A 56 -5.31 13.46 10.00
C LYS A 56 -6.31 12.33 10.24
N LEU A 57 -5.85 11.08 10.27
CA LEU A 57 -6.68 9.92 10.52
C LEU A 57 -7.30 9.97 11.93
N GLU A 58 -6.51 10.27 12.95
CA GLU A 58 -6.96 10.43 14.33
C GLU A 58 -8.01 11.55 14.47
N ALA A 59 -7.84 12.66 13.76
CA ALA A 59 -8.80 13.77 13.75
C ALA A 59 -10.15 13.36 13.14
N LEU A 60 -10.14 12.51 12.12
CA LEU A 60 -11.36 11.97 11.48
C LEU A 60 -12.08 10.96 12.38
N ARG A 61 -11.36 10.28 13.28
CA ARG A 61 -11.90 9.21 14.13
C ARG A 61 -12.76 8.21 13.35
N PRO A 62 -12.20 7.49 12.38
CA PRO A 62 -12.96 6.56 11.55
C PRO A 62 -13.50 5.40 12.39
N ASP A 63 -14.72 4.98 12.08
CA ASP A 63 -15.29 3.74 12.62
C ASP A 63 -14.69 2.52 11.93
N VAL A 64 -14.33 2.68 10.66
CA VAL A 64 -13.72 1.63 9.82
C VAL A 64 -12.65 2.21 8.90
N THR A 65 -11.52 1.52 8.82
CA THR A 65 -10.44 1.81 7.87
C THR A 65 -10.34 0.68 6.85
N ILE A 66 -10.69 0.96 5.60
CA ILE A 66 -10.45 0.05 4.47
C ILE A 66 -9.01 0.23 4.02
N VAL A 67 -8.23 -0.85 3.95
CA VAL A 67 -6.86 -0.82 3.45
C VAL A 67 -6.79 -1.58 2.13
N ILE A 68 -6.39 -0.88 1.06
CA ILE A 68 -6.10 -1.47 -0.25
C ILE A 68 -4.60 -1.72 -0.32
N GLY A 69 -4.19 -2.96 -0.46
CA GLY A 69 -2.78 -3.37 -0.50
C GLY A 69 -2.59 -4.59 -1.38
N ASP A 70 -1.35 -4.99 -1.57
CA ASP A 70 -0.98 -6.21 -2.28
C ASP A 70 -0.68 -7.36 -1.33
N ASP A 71 -0.51 -8.55 -1.91
CA ASP A 71 -0.01 -9.73 -1.21
C ASP A 71 1.11 -10.33 -2.06
N GLN A 72 2.27 -10.57 -1.43
CA GLN A 72 3.45 -11.10 -2.11
C GLN A 72 3.70 -12.56 -1.71
N HIS A 73 2.76 -13.45 -2.03
CA HIS A 73 2.76 -14.87 -1.63
C HIS A 73 2.76 -15.07 -0.10
N GLU A 74 2.14 -14.17 0.63
CA GLU A 74 1.92 -14.32 2.06
C GLU A 74 0.63 -15.13 2.31
N ASN A 75 -0.49 -14.66 1.81
CA ASN A 75 -1.80 -15.30 1.95
C ASN A 75 -2.36 -15.86 0.64
N ILE A 76 -2.05 -15.22 -0.48
CA ILE A 76 -2.46 -15.59 -1.83
C ILE A 76 -1.28 -16.29 -2.51
N LEU A 77 -1.44 -17.55 -2.88
CA LEU A 77 -0.39 -18.37 -3.47
C LEU A 77 -0.77 -18.80 -4.89
N ASP A 78 0.15 -19.46 -5.60
CA ASP A 78 -0.01 -19.88 -7.01
C ASP A 78 -1.20 -20.83 -7.24
N ASP A 79 -1.71 -21.47 -6.19
CA ASP A 79 -2.87 -22.34 -6.28
C ASP A 79 -4.17 -21.56 -6.53
N ASN A 80 -4.23 -20.28 -6.14
CA ASN A 80 -5.38 -19.41 -6.39
C ASN A 80 -4.98 -17.94 -6.23
N THR A 81 -4.77 -17.23 -7.35
CA THR A 81 -4.30 -15.83 -7.36
C THR A 81 -5.34 -14.93 -8.05
N PRO A 82 -6.44 -14.57 -7.36
CA PRO A 82 -7.47 -13.70 -7.91
C PRO A 82 -6.97 -12.25 -8.03
N PRO A 83 -7.51 -11.46 -8.99
CA PRO A 83 -7.10 -10.07 -9.19
C PRO A 83 -7.45 -9.17 -7.99
N PHE A 84 -8.57 -9.44 -7.32
CA PHE A 84 -9.02 -8.71 -6.13
C PHE A 84 -9.57 -9.68 -5.11
N THR A 85 -9.24 -9.47 -3.82
CA THR A 85 -9.75 -10.29 -2.71
C THR A 85 -10.16 -9.39 -1.55
N ILE A 86 -11.34 -9.60 -1.00
CA ILE A 86 -11.81 -8.91 0.21
C ILE A 86 -11.71 -9.87 1.40
N PHE A 87 -11.05 -9.43 2.48
CA PHE A 87 -11.03 -10.19 3.71
C PHE A 87 -12.33 -9.96 4.49
N ILE A 88 -13.06 -11.03 4.77
CA ILE A 88 -14.37 -10.99 5.41
C ILE A 88 -14.43 -11.79 6.72
N GLY A 89 -13.28 -12.15 7.29
CA GLY A 89 -13.20 -12.73 8.64
C GLY A 89 -13.61 -11.72 9.72
N ASP A 90 -13.68 -12.14 10.96
CA ASP A 90 -14.11 -11.28 12.06
C ASP A 90 -12.90 -10.59 12.74
N GLU A 91 -11.72 -11.16 12.60
CA GLU A 91 -10.47 -10.65 13.15
C GLU A 91 -9.28 -11.08 12.29
N ALA A 92 -8.18 -10.38 12.40
CA ALA A 92 -6.90 -10.79 11.84
C ALA A 92 -5.74 -10.28 12.69
N GLU A 93 -4.68 -11.09 12.77
CA GLU A 93 -3.40 -10.62 13.29
C GLU A 93 -2.56 -10.02 12.16
N ALA A 94 -1.62 -9.17 12.52
CA ALA A 94 -0.61 -8.62 11.61
C ALA A 94 0.73 -8.49 12.33
N THR A 95 1.80 -9.01 11.73
CA THR A 95 3.15 -8.88 12.27
C THR A 95 3.98 -7.87 11.48
N THR A 96 4.73 -7.05 12.20
CA THR A 96 5.76 -6.18 11.61
C THR A 96 7.17 -6.75 11.73
N SER A 97 7.29 -8.02 12.12
CA SER A 97 8.57 -8.71 12.20
C SER A 97 9.30 -8.73 10.86
N LEU A 98 10.57 -8.39 10.89
CA LEU A 98 11.42 -8.32 9.70
C LEU A 98 12.27 -9.60 9.61
N ARG A 99 12.02 -10.40 8.57
CA ARG A 99 12.81 -11.62 8.28
C ARG A 99 14.33 -11.34 8.18
N TYR A 100 14.68 -10.15 7.75
CA TYR A 100 16.08 -9.72 7.60
C TYR A 100 16.81 -9.58 8.95
N LEU A 101 16.05 -9.41 10.04
CA LEU A 101 16.57 -9.33 11.40
C LEU A 101 16.43 -10.66 12.15
N ASN A 102 16.09 -11.76 11.48
CA ASN A 102 15.78 -13.06 12.07
C ASN A 102 14.70 -13.00 13.17
N GLN A 103 13.80 -12.02 13.11
CA GLN A 103 12.67 -11.94 14.02
C GLN A 103 11.66 -13.02 13.69
N ALA A 104 11.11 -13.66 14.70
CA ALA A 104 10.06 -14.64 14.49
C ALA A 104 8.77 -13.96 14.01
N LYS A 105 8.00 -14.63 13.15
CA LYS A 105 6.70 -14.12 12.68
C LYS A 105 5.68 -14.00 13.81
N SER A 106 5.91 -14.68 14.92
CA SER A 106 5.14 -14.55 16.16
C SER A 106 5.40 -13.26 16.91
N ASP A 107 6.52 -12.58 16.62
CA ASP A 107 6.89 -11.36 17.32
C ASP A 107 6.17 -10.15 16.72
N ASN A 108 6.08 -9.06 17.49
CA ASN A 108 5.53 -7.78 17.04
C ASN A 108 4.14 -7.90 16.36
N ARG A 109 3.29 -8.76 16.89
CA ARG A 109 1.90 -8.94 16.41
C ARG A 109 0.97 -7.93 17.05
N THR A 110 0.05 -7.45 16.23
CA THR A 110 -1.11 -6.69 16.66
C THR A 110 -2.36 -7.38 16.11
N ARG A 111 -3.39 -7.52 16.92
CA ARG A 111 -4.70 -8.03 16.52
C ARG A 111 -5.60 -6.86 16.14
N TYR A 112 -6.29 -7.00 15.02
CA TYR A 112 -7.24 -6.03 14.51
C TYR A 112 -8.62 -6.67 14.38
N ASP A 113 -9.64 -5.98 14.86
CA ASP A 113 -11.03 -6.33 14.59
C ASP A 113 -11.38 -5.98 13.15
N ILE A 114 -12.05 -6.89 12.46
CA ILE A 114 -12.51 -6.68 11.08
C ILE A 114 -13.98 -6.30 11.09
N ASP A 115 -14.37 -5.30 10.30
CA ASP A 115 -15.78 -5.05 10.05
C ASP A 115 -16.31 -6.05 9.01
N SER A 116 -16.52 -7.28 9.45
CA SER A 116 -16.96 -8.38 8.57
C SER A 116 -18.36 -8.12 8.00
N LYS A 117 -19.19 -7.32 8.68
CA LYS A 117 -20.52 -6.95 8.17
C LYS A 117 -20.39 -6.01 6.96
N LEU A 118 -19.61 -4.94 7.10
CA LEU A 118 -19.32 -4.02 6.00
C LEU A 118 -18.62 -4.77 4.85
N ALA A 119 -17.58 -5.55 5.15
CA ALA A 119 -16.83 -6.30 4.14
C ALA A 119 -17.73 -7.24 3.31
N LYS A 120 -18.67 -7.95 3.95
CA LYS A 120 -19.64 -8.80 3.27
C LYS A 120 -20.66 -8.01 2.45
N GLY A 121 -21.09 -6.85 2.97
CA GLY A 121 -21.97 -5.93 2.24
C GLY A 121 -21.31 -5.38 0.97
N LEU A 122 -20.07 -4.90 1.09
CA LEU A 122 -19.28 -4.42 -0.06
C LEU A 122 -19.03 -5.53 -1.09
N LEU A 123 -18.72 -6.74 -0.65
CA LEU A 123 -18.54 -7.89 -1.53
C LEU A 123 -19.81 -8.19 -2.33
N ALA A 124 -20.96 -8.25 -1.66
CA ALA A 124 -22.25 -8.53 -2.32
C ALA A 124 -22.61 -7.41 -3.31
N ASP A 125 -22.48 -6.14 -2.90
CA ASP A 125 -22.76 -5.01 -3.76
C ASP A 125 -21.86 -4.97 -5.01
N LEU A 126 -20.57 -5.25 -4.85
CA LEU A 126 -19.64 -5.34 -5.98
C LEU A 126 -20.05 -6.44 -6.96
N MET A 127 -20.43 -7.61 -6.46
CA MET A 127 -20.90 -8.72 -7.31
C MET A 127 -22.18 -8.36 -8.08
N ASP A 128 -23.14 -7.74 -7.42
CA ASP A 128 -24.38 -7.29 -8.05
C ASP A 128 -24.12 -6.20 -9.12
N ASN A 129 -23.00 -5.48 -9.05
CA ASN A 129 -22.61 -4.39 -9.95
C ASN A 129 -21.45 -4.74 -10.91
N GLY A 130 -21.19 -6.01 -11.15
CA GLY A 130 -20.30 -6.49 -12.23
C GLY A 130 -18.82 -6.55 -11.86
N PHE A 131 -18.50 -6.60 -10.57
CA PHE A 131 -17.19 -7.01 -10.06
C PHE A 131 -17.32 -8.29 -9.24
N ASP A 132 -16.48 -9.26 -9.54
CA ASP A 132 -16.47 -10.56 -8.85
C ASP A 132 -15.16 -10.74 -8.04
N PRO A 133 -14.98 -10.01 -6.91
CA PRO A 133 -13.82 -10.23 -6.07
C PRO A 133 -13.88 -11.61 -5.41
N ALA A 134 -12.74 -12.24 -5.25
CA ALA A 134 -12.64 -13.36 -4.32
C ALA A 134 -12.80 -12.87 -2.87
N TYR A 135 -12.99 -13.80 -1.94
CA TYR A 135 -12.96 -13.45 -0.52
C TYR A 135 -12.17 -14.48 0.29
N SER A 136 -11.63 -14.01 1.41
CA SER A 136 -10.96 -14.84 2.40
C SER A 136 -11.55 -14.59 3.80
N LYS A 137 -11.59 -15.62 4.64
CA LYS A 137 -12.03 -15.54 6.04
C LYS A 137 -10.90 -15.76 7.03
N MET A 138 -9.77 -16.24 6.55
CA MET A 138 -8.63 -16.61 7.37
C MET A 138 -7.34 -16.24 6.64
N THR A 139 -6.30 -15.92 7.41
CA THR A 139 -4.95 -15.80 6.91
C THR A 139 -4.26 -17.14 6.87
N ARG A 140 -3.51 -17.45 5.81
CA ARG A 140 -2.64 -18.63 5.69
C ARG A 140 -1.26 -18.36 6.25
N TYR A 141 -0.82 -17.09 6.12
CA TYR A 141 0.47 -16.66 6.56
C TYR A 141 0.56 -16.69 8.08
N GLU A 142 1.62 -17.30 8.60
CA GLU A 142 1.86 -17.39 10.06
C GLU A 142 1.89 -16.00 10.73
N GLY A 143 2.31 -14.97 9.99
CA GLY A 143 2.32 -13.57 10.45
C GLY A 143 0.97 -12.85 10.37
N GLY A 144 -0.09 -13.52 9.92
CA GLY A 144 -1.41 -12.93 9.75
C GLY A 144 -1.58 -12.20 8.42
N LEU A 145 -2.04 -10.96 8.43
CA LEU A 145 -2.09 -10.10 7.26
C LEU A 145 -0.68 -9.84 6.73
N GLY A 146 -0.53 -9.76 5.41
CA GLY A 146 0.73 -9.49 4.75
C GLY A 146 1.35 -8.13 5.12
N HIS A 147 2.61 -7.97 4.76
CA HIS A 147 3.40 -6.79 5.13
C HIS A 147 2.81 -5.46 4.64
N ALA A 148 2.11 -5.46 3.50
CA ALA A 148 1.45 -4.29 2.96
C ALA A 148 0.37 -3.74 3.91
N PHE A 149 -0.30 -4.62 4.63
CA PHE A 149 -1.28 -4.27 5.66
C PHE A 149 -0.61 -4.01 7.00
N ALA A 150 0.23 -4.93 7.46
CA ALA A 150 0.83 -4.88 8.78
C ALA A 150 1.61 -3.58 9.05
N ARG A 151 2.41 -3.13 8.09
CA ARG A 151 3.23 -1.91 8.24
C ARG A 151 2.39 -0.65 8.23
N VAL A 152 1.43 -0.55 7.31
CA VAL A 152 0.54 0.62 7.23
C VAL A 152 -0.33 0.72 8.49
N LEU A 153 -0.90 -0.38 8.95
CA LEU A 153 -1.69 -0.41 10.18
C LEU A 153 -0.83 -0.04 11.40
N LYS A 154 0.41 -0.56 11.49
CA LYS A 154 1.34 -0.20 12.56
C LYS A 154 1.64 1.30 12.62
N PHE A 155 1.76 1.95 11.47
CA PHE A 155 2.04 3.37 11.39
C PHE A 155 0.81 4.24 11.66
N LEU A 156 -0.35 3.87 11.12
CA LEU A 156 -1.54 4.71 11.13
C LEU A 156 -2.52 4.37 12.26
N ILE A 157 -2.61 3.10 12.66
CA ILE A 157 -3.58 2.59 13.64
C ILE A 157 -2.86 1.64 14.61
N PRO A 158 -1.79 2.08 15.31
CA PRO A 158 -0.96 1.20 16.15
C PRO A 158 -1.73 0.60 17.32
N ASP A 159 -2.75 1.29 17.81
CA ASP A 159 -3.54 0.89 18.97
C ASP A 159 -4.79 0.07 18.58
N ALA A 160 -4.96 -0.22 17.29
CA ALA A 160 -6.09 -0.97 16.73
C ALA A 160 -7.48 -0.43 17.17
N ASP A 161 -7.60 0.89 17.25
CA ASP A 161 -8.79 1.61 17.74
C ASP A 161 -9.87 1.84 16.67
N SER A 162 -9.63 1.40 15.45
CA SER A 162 -10.57 1.40 14.32
C SER A 162 -10.69 -0.02 13.75
N ARG A 163 -11.90 -0.45 13.40
CA ARG A 163 -12.07 -1.70 12.66
C ARG A 163 -11.46 -1.59 11.28
N VAL A 164 -11.03 -2.71 10.72
CA VAL A 164 -10.31 -2.76 9.46
C VAL A 164 -11.07 -3.60 8.44
N VAL A 165 -10.97 -3.24 7.15
CA VAL A 165 -11.37 -4.11 6.03
C VAL A 165 -10.18 -4.19 5.06
N PRO A 166 -9.42 -5.29 5.07
CA PRO A 166 -8.33 -5.50 4.11
C PRO A 166 -8.89 -5.87 2.73
N ILE A 167 -8.38 -5.19 1.70
CA ILE A 167 -8.64 -5.50 0.29
C ILE A 167 -7.31 -5.75 -0.40
N MET A 168 -7.10 -6.96 -0.88
CA MET A 168 -5.88 -7.38 -1.57
C MET A 168 -6.04 -7.21 -3.07
N VAL A 169 -5.08 -6.55 -3.71
CA VAL A 169 -4.98 -6.45 -5.17
C VAL A 169 -3.77 -7.26 -5.61
N ASN A 170 -3.95 -8.17 -6.56
CA ASN A 170 -2.82 -8.86 -7.17
C ASN A 170 -2.06 -7.89 -8.07
N THR A 171 -1.11 -7.16 -7.51
CA THR A 171 -0.27 -6.26 -8.30
C THR A 171 0.99 -6.96 -8.82
N TYR A 172 1.43 -8.00 -8.13
CA TYR A 172 2.81 -8.52 -8.23
C TYR A 172 2.95 -9.75 -9.15
N PHE A 173 1.90 -10.61 -9.24
CA PHE A 173 1.97 -11.89 -9.96
C PHE A 173 1.08 -11.88 -11.20
N PRO A 174 1.65 -11.74 -12.41
CA PRO A 174 0.85 -11.79 -13.64
C PRO A 174 0.17 -13.16 -13.84
N PRO A 175 -1.08 -13.17 -14.37
CA PRO A 175 -1.82 -12.02 -14.87
C PRO A 175 -2.39 -11.12 -13.78
N ALA A 176 -1.96 -9.87 -13.74
CA ALA A 176 -2.39 -8.84 -12.79
C ALA A 176 -3.47 -7.92 -13.42
N PRO A 177 -4.32 -7.27 -12.62
CA PRO A 177 -5.26 -6.28 -13.14
C PRO A 177 -4.50 -5.10 -13.79
N SER A 178 -5.02 -4.59 -14.91
CA SER A 178 -4.47 -3.39 -15.52
C SER A 178 -4.80 -2.15 -14.70
N ALA A 179 -4.07 -1.04 -14.92
CA ALA A 179 -4.38 0.27 -14.34
C ALA A 179 -5.85 0.67 -14.56
N LYS A 180 -6.36 0.47 -15.80
CA LYS A 180 -7.78 0.68 -16.12
C LYS A 180 -8.71 -0.15 -15.23
N ARG A 181 -8.37 -1.42 -14.96
CA ARG A 181 -9.18 -2.28 -14.10
C ARG A 181 -9.14 -1.83 -12.65
N CYS A 182 -7.99 -1.32 -12.17
CA CYS A 182 -7.86 -0.73 -10.84
C CYS A 182 -8.69 0.57 -10.69
N VAL A 183 -8.72 1.44 -11.71
CA VAL A 183 -9.61 2.61 -11.72
C VAL A 183 -11.08 2.17 -11.64
N GLN A 184 -11.48 1.19 -12.43
CA GLN A 184 -12.86 0.66 -12.39
C GLN A 184 -13.20 0.09 -11.01
N PHE A 185 -12.27 -0.66 -10.41
CA PHE A 185 -12.46 -1.24 -9.08
C PHE A 185 -12.59 -0.15 -8.01
N GLY A 186 -11.73 0.86 -8.01
CA GLY A 186 -11.80 1.96 -7.04
C GLY A 186 -13.14 2.70 -7.10
N ARG A 187 -13.62 3.01 -8.30
CA ARG A 187 -14.94 3.63 -8.50
C ARG A 187 -16.08 2.72 -8.02
N ALA A 188 -16.05 1.44 -8.36
CA ALA A 188 -17.06 0.48 -7.91
C ALA A 188 -17.07 0.34 -6.38
N LEU A 189 -15.89 0.33 -5.74
CA LEU A 189 -15.76 0.29 -4.29
C LEU A 189 -16.36 1.55 -3.63
N ALA A 190 -16.08 2.74 -4.17
CA ALA A 190 -16.66 3.98 -3.65
C ALA A 190 -18.19 3.98 -3.77
N GLU A 191 -18.74 3.52 -4.90
CA GLU A 191 -20.17 3.36 -5.09
C GLU A 191 -20.79 2.36 -4.11
N ALA A 192 -20.13 1.22 -3.87
CA ALA A 192 -20.57 0.24 -2.88
C ALA A 192 -20.61 0.85 -1.47
N ILE A 193 -19.61 1.63 -1.10
CA ILE A 193 -19.56 2.35 0.18
C ILE A 193 -20.71 3.37 0.28
N ARG A 194 -20.99 4.13 -0.76
CA ARG A 194 -22.11 5.11 -0.78
C ARG A 194 -23.48 4.45 -0.67
N ARG A 195 -23.62 3.21 -1.17
CA ARG A 195 -24.87 2.44 -1.09
C ARG A 195 -25.02 1.70 0.25
N ASP A 196 -23.94 1.57 1.03
CA ASP A 196 -24.05 0.94 2.35
C ASP A 196 -24.99 1.76 3.25
N PRO A 197 -26.02 1.12 3.86
CA PRO A 197 -26.99 1.84 4.68
C PRO A 197 -26.44 2.26 6.05
N GLY A 198 -25.19 1.93 6.36
CA GLY A 198 -24.53 2.27 7.62
C GLY A 198 -24.28 3.78 7.73
N THR A 199 -24.08 4.23 8.96
CA THR A 199 -23.73 5.62 9.28
C THR A 199 -22.26 5.74 9.72
N GLN A 200 -21.43 4.77 9.36
CA GLN A 200 -20.04 4.69 9.77
C GLN A 200 -19.19 5.71 9.01
N ARG A 201 -18.22 6.29 9.70
CA ARG A 201 -17.15 7.05 9.07
C ARG A 201 -16.12 6.07 8.53
N ILE A 202 -16.03 5.97 7.22
CA ILE A 202 -15.14 5.06 6.53
C ILE A 202 -13.99 5.87 5.92
N VAL A 203 -12.76 5.43 6.17
CA VAL A 203 -11.56 5.95 5.52
C VAL A 203 -10.95 4.85 4.64
N ILE A 204 -10.48 5.22 3.46
CA ILE A 204 -9.76 4.32 2.56
C ILE A 204 -8.27 4.69 2.61
N VAL A 205 -7.43 3.69 2.83
CA VAL A 205 -5.98 3.82 2.83
C VAL A 205 -5.40 2.97 1.71
N GLY A 206 -4.74 3.59 0.74
CA GLY A 206 -3.92 2.88 -0.24
C GLY A 206 -2.54 2.58 0.31
N SER A 207 -2.14 1.33 0.30
CA SER A 207 -0.85 0.84 0.74
C SER A 207 0.00 0.44 -0.46
N GLY A 208 1.23 0.96 -0.56
CA GLY A 208 2.14 0.61 -1.63
C GLY A 208 3.27 1.61 -1.78
N GLY A 209 4.45 1.16 -2.18
CA GLY A 209 5.53 2.02 -2.63
C GLY A 209 5.18 2.71 -3.96
N LEU A 210 5.97 3.69 -4.35
CA LEU A 210 6.05 4.12 -5.73
C LEU A 210 7.08 3.25 -6.46
N SER A 211 7.89 3.78 -7.37
CA SER A 211 8.88 2.92 -8.02
C SER A 211 9.83 2.29 -7.00
N HIS A 212 10.01 0.98 -7.07
CA HIS A 212 10.95 0.28 -6.22
C HIS A 212 11.44 -1.05 -6.80
N THR A 213 12.40 -1.64 -6.11
CA THR A 213 13.52 -2.37 -6.60
C THR A 213 14.49 -1.44 -7.31
N LYS A 214 14.15 -0.86 -8.45
CA LYS A 214 14.89 0.24 -9.10
C LYS A 214 14.03 1.49 -9.04
N ILE A 215 14.53 2.53 -8.39
CA ILE A 215 13.83 3.80 -8.31
C ILE A 215 13.88 4.51 -9.66
N ASP A 216 12.71 4.95 -10.14
CA ASP A 216 12.50 5.80 -11.31
C ASP A 216 11.78 7.09 -10.88
N GLU A 217 12.55 8.09 -10.48
CA GLU A 217 12.02 9.37 -9.98
C GLU A 217 11.18 10.10 -11.05
N ARG A 218 11.42 9.85 -12.34
CA ARG A 218 10.64 10.47 -13.40
C ARG A 218 9.23 9.86 -13.46
N LEU A 219 9.13 8.54 -13.43
CA LEU A 219 7.84 7.85 -13.37
C LEU A 219 7.06 8.28 -12.12
N ASP A 220 7.74 8.36 -10.98
CA ASP A 220 7.12 8.75 -9.72
C ASP A 220 6.57 10.19 -9.80
N ALA A 221 7.34 11.13 -10.35
CA ALA A 221 6.92 12.52 -10.52
C ALA A 221 5.72 12.64 -11.47
N GLU A 222 5.76 11.94 -12.61
CA GLU A 222 4.65 11.88 -13.57
C GLU A 222 3.39 11.32 -12.90
N PHE A 223 3.49 10.22 -12.14
CA PHE A 223 2.36 9.62 -11.44
C PHE A 223 1.80 10.54 -10.35
N LEU A 224 2.65 11.13 -9.52
CA LEU A 224 2.18 12.06 -8.48
C LEU A 224 1.52 13.32 -9.04
N ASP A 225 1.92 13.77 -10.24
CA ASP A 225 1.23 14.85 -10.94
C ASP A 225 -0.18 14.43 -11.40
N LEU A 226 -0.35 13.20 -11.88
CA LEU A 226 -1.68 12.65 -12.18
C LEU A 226 -2.57 12.61 -10.91
N VAL A 227 -2.00 12.23 -9.76
CA VAL A 227 -2.72 12.24 -8.47
C VAL A 227 -3.18 13.65 -8.11
N LYS A 228 -2.30 14.65 -8.22
CA LYS A 228 -2.64 16.06 -7.94
C LYS A 228 -3.76 16.62 -8.83
N ARG A 229 -3.83 16.16 -10.08
CA ARG A 229 -4.81 16.64 -11.06
C ARG A 229 -6.08 15.79 -11.11
N ASN A 230 -6.17 14.72 -10.33
CA ASN A 230 -7.23 13.71 -10.45
C ASN A 230 -7.39 13.18 -11.88
N ASP A 231 -6.28 12.94 -12.58
CA ASP A 231 -6.30 12.50 -13.97
C ASP A 231 -6.44 10.97 -14.06
N LEU A 232 -7.61 10.48 -13.70
CA LEU A 232 -7.91 9.04 -13.71
C LEU A 232 -7.88 8.43 -15.10
N GLU A 233 -8.11 9.24 -16.16
CA GLU A 233 -8.04 8.77 -17.54
C GLU A 233 -6.61 8.43 -17.93
N SER A 234 -5.66 9.33 -17.65
CA SER A 234 -4.24 9.08 -17.89
C SER A 234 -3.72 7.95 -16.99
N MET A 235 -4.14 7.87 -15.72
CA MET A 235 -3.80 6.73 -14.86
C MET A 235 -4.29 5.41 -15.47
N ALA A 236 -5.54 5.34 -15.95
CA ALA A 236 -6.10 4.14 -16.58
C ALA A 236 -5.37 3.74 -17.87
N ALA A 237 -4.78 4.71 -18.57
CA ALA A 237 -4.02 4.49 -19.81
C ALA A 237 -2.56 4.07 -19.58
N MET A 238 -2.05 4.08 -18.34
CA MET A 238 -0.68 3.68 -18.03
C MET A 238 -0.42 2.24 -18.49
N PRO A 239 0.65 2.00 -19.27
CA PRO A 239 0.92 0.67 -19.81
C PRO A 239 1.38 -0.31 -18.72
N SER A 240 0.89 -1.55 -18.80
CA SER A 240 1.23 -2.61 -17.85
C SER A 240 2.72 -2.91 -17.72
N ALA A 241 3.51 -2.59 -18.76
CA ALA A 241 4.96 -2.75 -18.72
C ALA A 241 5.68 -1.87 -17.68
N LEU A 242 5.01 -0.82 -17.15
CA LEU A 242 5.54 0.00 -16.06
C LEU A 242 5.39 -0.68 -14.70
N PHE A 243 4.43 -1.57 -14.55
CA PHE A 243 4.07 -2.21 -13.28
C PHE A 243 4.81 -3.53 -13.12
N VAL A 244 6.11 -3.44 -12.88
CA VAL A 244 6.99 -4.61 -12.70
C VAL A 244 7.60 -4.59 -11.31
N GLU A 245 7.82 -5.77 -10.75
CA GLU A 245 8.37 -5.92 -9.40
C GLU A 245 7.59 -5.04 -8.39
N GLY A 246 8.29 -4.39 -7.47
CA GLY A 246 7.66 -3.53 -6.48
C GLY A 246 6.95 -2.30 -7.06
N THR A 247 7.35 -1.77 -8.21
CA THR A 247 6.68 -0.64 -8.88
C THR A 247 5.21 -0.95 -9.21
N SER A 248 4.84 -2.23 -9.28
CA SER A 248 3.46 -2.65 -9.48
C SER A 248 2.51 -2.21 -8.35
N GLU A 249 3.01 -1.89 -7.18
CA GLU A 249 2.20 -1.38 -6.06
C GLU A 249 1.55 -0.02 -6.34
N ILE A 250 1.98 0.71 -7.39
CA ILE A 250 1.28 1.90 -7.91
C ILE A 250 -0.18 1.58 -8.27
N LEU A 251 -0.51 0.34 -8.63
CA LEU A 251 -1.88 -0.09 -8.89
C LEU A 251 -2.80 0.07 -7.65
N ASN A 252 -2.28 -0.10 -6.44
CA ASN A 252 -3.02 0.15 -5.20
C ASN A 252 -3.34 1.65 -5.04
N TRP A 253 -2.40 2.53 -5.43
CA TRP A 253 -2.60 3.98 -5.43
C TRP A 253 -3.66 4.39 -6.46
N ILE A 254 -3.63 3.79 -7.66
CA ILE A 254 -4.61 4.04 -8.72
C ILE A 254 -6.02 3.66 -8.24
N ALA A 255 -6.18 2.49 -7.61
CA ALA A 255 -7.46 2.07 -7.05
C ALA A 255 -7.95 3.02 -5.95
N THR A 256 -7.04 3.50 -5.09
CA THR A 256 -7.36 4.44 -4.02
C THR A 256 -7.72 5.82 -4.56
N ALA A 257 -6.95 6.37 -5.51
CA ALA A 257 -7.24 7.63 -6.16
C ALA A 257 -8.60 7.61 -6.88
N ALA A 258 -8.90 6.49 -7.56
CA ALA A 258 -10.18 6.31 -8.22
C ALA A 258 -11.37 6.16 -7.24
N ALA A 259 -11.13 5.63 -6.03
CA ALA A 259 -12.15 5.59 -4.99
C ALA A 259 -12.39 6.97 -4.37
N ALA A 260 -11.36 7.80 -4.28
CA ALA A 260 -11.48 9.18 -3.83
C ALA A 260 -12.16 10.07 -4.87
N ASP A 261 -11.84 9.87 -6.15
CA ASP A 261 -12.32 10.66 -7.29
C ASP A 261 -12.20 12.18 -7.08
N ASP A 262 -11.10 12.62 -6.50
CA ASP A 262 -10.78 14.02 -6.20
C ASP A 262 -9.27 14.26 -6.36
N ALA A 263 -8.85 15.52 -6.33
CA ALA A 263 -7.45 15.92 -6.38
C ALA A 263 -6.73 15.52 -5.10
N GLY A 264 -5.60 14.83 -5.24
CA GLY A 264 -4.78 14.42 -4.10
C GLY A 264 -3.79 15.50 -3.66
N GLU A 265 -3.65 15.69 -2.36
CA GLU A 265 -2.61 16.51 -1.78
C GLU A 265 -1.39 15.65 -1.44
N ILE A 266 -0.26 15.94 -2.09
CA ILE A 266 1.01 15.25 -1.80
C ILE A 266 1.65 15.90 -0.57
N ILE A 267 1.84 15.10 0.48
CA ILE A 267 2.51 15.55 1.71
C ILE A 267 4.02 15.56 1.50
N ASP A 268 4.55 14.46 0.95
CA ASP A 268 5.99 14.30 0.71
C ASP A 268 6.28 13.17 -0.29
N TYR A 269 7.47 13.23 -0.87
CA TYR A 269 8.05 12.21 -1.73
C TYR A 269 9.55 12.10 -1.44
N GLN A 270 10.02 10.89 -1.13
CA GLN A 270 11.44 10.64 -0.86
C GLN A 270 11.92 9.38 -1.57
N PRO A 271 12.88 9.47 -2.50
CA PRO A 271 13.55 8.31 -3.07
C PRO A 271 14.57 7.75 -2.06
N LEU A 272 14.22 6.66 -1.39
CA LEU A 272 15.09 6.04 -0.40
C LEU A 272 16.01 5.01 -1.05
N TYR A 273 17.14 5.46 -1.54
CA TYR A 273 18.17 4.61 -2.12
C TYR A 273 18.91 3.82 -1.03
N ARG A 274 18.90 2.48 -1.13
CA ARG A 274 19.68 1.60 -0.26
C ARG A 274 21.13 1.46 -0.68
N SER A 275 21.38 1.61 -1.99
CA SER A 275 22.70 1.46 -2.57
C SER A 275 22.93 2.46 -3.71
N LYS A 276 24.18 2.69 -4.04
CA LYS A 276 24.59 3.54 -5.17
C LYS A 276 24.25 2.94 -6.55
N THR A 277 23.68 1.73 -6.60
CA THR A 277 23.24 1.10 -7.86
C THR A 277 21.84 1.55 -8.30
N GLY A 278 21.16 2.36 -7.49
CA GLY A 278 19.78 2.82 -7.74
C GLY A 278 18.71 1.91 -7.13
N VAL A 279 19.13 0.89 -6.40
CA VAL A 279 18.19 0.00 -5.69
C VAL A 279 17.65 0.68 -4.44
N GLY A 280 16.35 0.63 -4.27
CA GLY A 280 15.67 1.25 -3.15
C GLY A 280 14.16 1.15 -3.26
N CYS A 281 13.49 2.03 -2.58
CA CYS A 281 12.04 2.21 -2.69
C CYS A 281 11.71 3.70 -2.58
N ALA A 282 11.02 4.23 -3.56
CA ALA A 282 10.51 5.58 -3.51
C ALA A 282 9.25 5.61 -2.62
N MET A 283 9.26 6.54 -1.67
CA MET A 283 8.21 6.71 -0.67
C MET A 283 7.36 7.92 -1.01
N GLY A 284 6.07 7.70 -1.22
CA GLY A 284 5.08 8.76 -1.43
C GLY A 284 4.05 8.78 -0.31
N PHE A 285 3.60 9.97 0.03
CA PHE A 285 2.59 10.22 1.05
C PHE A 285 1.60 11.24 0.53
N ALA A 286 0.33 10.89 0.50
CA ALA A 286 -0.73 11.75 0.00
C ALA A 286 -2.03 11.50 0.77
N TYR A 287 -2.95 12.44 0.68
CA TYR A 287 -4.32 12.29 1.18
C TYR A 287 -5.31 13.01 0.26
N TRP A 288 -6.56 12.64 0.37
CA TRP A 288 -7.69 13.26 -0.32
C TRP A 288 -8.70 13.74 0.72
N ASN A 289 -9.20 14.95 0.56
CA ASN A 289 -10.29 15.46 1.38
C ASN A 289 -11.59 15.22 0.60
N LEU A 290 -12.31 14.16 0.96
CA LEU A 290 -13.64 13.94 0.40
C LEU A 290 -14.63 14.91 1.07
N GLN A 291 -15.41 15.61 0.27
CA GLN A 291 -16.49 16.49 0.73
C GLN A 291 -17.75 15.72 1.07
#